data_290105b1ff29960ae3ba3802a80af226
#
_entry.id   290105b1ff29960ae3ba3802a80af226
#
_cell.length_a   1.000
_cell.length_b   1.000
_cell.length_c   1.000
_cell.angle_alpha   90.00
_cell.angle_beta   90.00
_cell.angle_gamma   90.00
#
_symmetry.space_group_name_H-M   'P 1'
#
loop_
_entity.id
_entity.type
_entity.pdbx_description
1 polymer ?
#
loop_
_entity_poly.entity_id
_entity_poly.type
_entity_poly.pdbx_seq_one_letter_code
_entity_poly.pdbx_strand_id
1 'polypeptide(L)'
;EDGSADAPLMPPTVSQLGWLGLTPATIAALSPHVTLLPVRTPVNINTANVDVLMAAIEGLDMASAQQIVQTRETRHFRSLEDARPLLGASYDRAAGSLAVASSYFEVRGRLRLGDAMVDERSLVRKIGMEVTTLWRERGAFDRETADTPPQALR
;
A
#
# COMPACT_ATOMS: atom_id res chain seq x y z
N GLU A 1 3.08 10.72 31.04
CA GLU A 1 3.49 11.90 30.24
C GLU A 1 5.00 12.08 30.35
N ASP A 2 5.74 11.25 29.67
CA ASP A 2 7.12 11.55 29.33
C ASP A 2 7.33 11.08 27.90
N GLY A 3 6.95 11.95 26.96
CA GLY A 3 7.41 11.84 25.59
C GLY A 3 8.93 12.00 25.62
N SER A 4 9.64 10.88 25.61
CA SER A 4 11.08 10.83 25.60
C SER A 4 11.61 11.79 24.52
N ALA A 5 12.35 12.83 24.94
CA ALA A 5 13.00 13.79 24.05
C ALA A 5 14.01 13.14 23.08
N ASP A 6 14.30 11.85 23.29
CA ASP A 6 15.20 10.99 22.48
C ASP A 6 14.47 10.09 21.48
N ALA A 7 13.14 10.18 21.32
CA ALA A 7 12.45 9.37 20.32
C ALA A 7 12.84 9.85 18.91
N PRO A 8 13.35 8.98 18.03
CA PRO A 8 13.72 9.38 16.68
C PRO A 8 12.50 9.92 15.93
N LEU A 9 12.71 10.97 15.14
CA LEU A 9 11.65 11.51 14.28
C LEU A 9 11.16 10.44 13.33
N MET A 10 9.85 10.34 13.16
CA MET A 10 9.26 9.39 12.22
C MET A 10 9.67 9.76 10.78
N PRO A 11 10.34 8.85 10.05
CA PRO A 11 10.74 9.14 8.69
C PRO A 11 9.50 9.34 7.81
N PRO A 12 9.42 10.39 6.99
CA PRO A 12 8.27 10.66 6.12
C PRO A 12 8.19 9.73 4.91
N THR A 13 9.30 9.10 4.51
CA THR A 13 9.37 8.20 3.34
C THR A 13 10.10 6.91 3.66
N VAL A 14 9.80 5.84 2.89
CA VAL A 14 10.41 4.51 3.05
C VAL A 14 11.93 4.58 2.87
N SER A 15 12.45 5.43 1.97
CA SER A 15 13.89 5.61 1.76
C SER A 15 14.64 6.11 3.01
N GLN A 16 13.95 6.81 3.90
CA GLN A 16 14.54 7.34 5.14
C GLN A 16 14.51 6.34 6.31
N LEU A 17 13.99 5.13 6.11
CA LEU A 17 14.06 4.06 7.13
C LEU A 17 15.52 3.69 7.48
N GLY A 18 16.50 4.09 6.67
CA GLY A 18 17.92 4.00 7.02
C GLY A 18 18.28 4.72 8.32
N TRP A 19 17.56 5.79 8.69
CA TRP A 19 17.74 6.48 9.98
C TRP A 19 17.39 5.60 11.18
N LEU A 20 16.55 4.59 10.97
CA LEU A 20 16.16 3.61 11.98
C LEU A 20 17.03 2.33 11.93
N GLY A 21 18.13 2.36 11.15
CA GLY A 21 19.09 1.27 11.08
C GLY A 21 18.79 0.20 10.02
N LEU A 22 17.80 0.40 9.14
CA LEU A 22 17.57 -0.53 8.03
C LEU A 22 18.67 -0.38 6.97
N THR A 23 19.12 -1.52 6.44
CA THR A 23 20.12 -1.50 5.35
C THR A 23 19.50 -1.04 4.03
N PRO A 24 20.29 -0.46 3.10
CA PRO A 24 19.78 -0.10 1.77
C PRO A 24 19.16 -1.28 1.02
N ALA A 25 19.71 -2.49 1.15
CA ALA A 25 19.16 -3.70 0.54
C ALA A 25 17.77 -4.04 1.11
N THR A 26 17.59 -3.93 2.42
CA THR A 26 16.28 -4.15 3.07
C THR A 26 15.27 -3.10 2.62
N ILE A 27 15.69 -1.83 2.55
CA ILE A 27 14.82 -0.73 2.08
C ILE A 27 14.38 -0.97 0.64
N ALA A 28 15.31 -1.37 -0.25
CA ALA A 28 15.00 -1.67 -1.64
C ALA A 28 14.00 -2.82 -1.77
N ALA A 29 14.16 -3.89 -0.97
CA ALA A 29 13.23 -5.02 -0.96
C ALA A 29 11.83 -4.65 -0.44
N LEU A 30 11.75 -3.75 0.57
CA LEU A 30 10.47 -3.32 1.15
C LEU A 30 9.74 -2.27 0.30
N SER A 31 10.46 -1.41 -0.40
CA SER A 31 9.89 -0.25 -1.11
C SER A 31 8.71 -0.55 -2.04
N PRO A 32 8.65 -1.70 -2.75
CA PRO A 32 7.50 -2.04 -3.58
C PRO A 32 6.24 -2.40 -2.79
N HIS A 33 6.37 -2.78 -1.51
CA HIS A 33 5.29 -3.38 -0.72
C HIS A 33 4.76 -2.49 0.40
N VAL A 34 5.52 -1.45 0.78
CA VAL A 34 5.19 -0.63 1.95
C VAL A 34 5.17 0.87 1.63
N THR A 35 4.33 1.59 2.35
CA THR A 35 4.35 3.05 2.42
C THR A 35 4.17 3.50 3.86
N LEU A 36 4.70 4.69 4.20
CA LEU A 36 4.52 5.26 5.52
C LEU A 36 3.29 6.16 5.54
N LEU A 37 2.35 5.85 6.41
CA LEU A 37 1.11 6.61 6.59
C LEU A 37 1.12 7.30 7.96
N PRO A 38 0.50 8.48 8.10
CA PRO A 38 0.48 9.23 9.36
C PRO A 38 -0.33 8.55 10.47
N VAL A 39 -1.18 7.59 10.12
CA VAL A 39 -1.99 6.82 11.05
C VAL A 39 -2.01 5.36 10.65
N ARG A 40 -2.20 4.49 11.64
CA ARG A 40 -2.41 3.05 11.38
C ARG A 40 -3.63 2.87 10.48
N THR A 41 -3.43 2.22 9.35
CA THR A 41 -4.44 2.07 8.29
C THR A 41 -4.57 0.60 7.93
N PRO A 42 -5.79 0.06 7.87
CA PRO A 42 -6.02 -1.31 7.43
C PRO A 42 -5.61 -1.50 5.96
N VAL A 43 -5.12 -2.70 5.65
CA VAL A 43 -4.77 -3.10 4.29
C VAL A 43 -6.05 -3.35 3.49
N ASN A 44 -6.13 -2.82 2.28
CA ASN A 44 -7.27 -3.05 1.40
C ASN A 44 -7.17 -4.42 0.72
N ILE A 45 -8.06 -5.34 1.09
CA ILE A 45 -8.11 -6.71 0.56
C ILE A 45 -8.36 -6.74 -0.96
N ASN A 46 -9.02 -5.71 -1.51
CA ASN A 46 -9.32 -5.63 -2.94
C ASN A 46 -8.12 -5.19 -3.79
N THR A 47 -7.03 -4.69 -3.19
CA THR A 47 -5.88 -4.16 -3.94
C THR A 47 -4.53 -4.73 -3.51
N ALA A 48 -4.41 -5.25 -2.29
CA ALA A 48 -3.17 -5.79 -1.76
C ALA A 48 -2.70 -7.03 -2.55
N ASN A 49 -1.41 -7.13 -2.84
CA ASN A 49 -0.85 -8.35 -3.44
C ASN A 49 -0.76 -9.50 -2.41
N VAL A 50 -0.40 -10.69 -2.88
CA VAL A 50 -0.33 -11.91 -2.05
C VAL A 50 0.60 -11.71 -0.85
N ASP A 51 1.80 -11.15 -1.08
CA ASP A 51 2.81 -10.96 -0.03
C ASP A 51 2.32 -10.01 1.06
N VAL A 52 1.65 -8.91 0.67
CA VAL A 52 1.06 -7.95 1.61
C VAL A 52 -0.08 -8.57 2.39
N LEU A 53 -0.92 -9.40 1.77
CA LEU A 53 -2.00 -10.11 2.47
C LEU A 53 -1.43 -11.07 3.53
N MET A 54 -0.42 -11.85 3.17
CA MET A 54 0.25 -12.77 4.10
C MET A 54 0.94 -12.03 5.25
N ALA A 55 1.55 -10.89 4.98
CA ALA A 55 2.18 -10.06 6.02
C ALA A 55 1.16 -9.38 6.95
N ALA A 56 -0.02 -9.02 6.43
CA ALA A 56 -1.06 -8.32 7.19
C ALA A 56 -1.93 -9.25 8.03
N ILE A 57 -2.01 -10.53 7.68
CA ILE A 57 -2.91 -11.51 8.28
C ILE A 57 -2.12 -12.68 8.84
N GLU A 58 -2.00 -12.71 10.16
CA GLU A 58 -1.31 -13.80 10.84
C GLU A 58 -1.98 -15.16 10.58
N GLY A 59 -1.18 -16.12 10.09
CA GLY A 59 -1.63 -17.47 9.80
C GLY A 59 -2.39 -17.64 8.47
N LEU A 60 -2.39 -16.63 7.60
CA LEU A 60 -2.88 -16.78 6.23
C LEU A 60 -1.83 -17.53 5.40
N ASP A 61 -2.23 -18.63 4.79
CA ASP A 61 -1.37 -19.38 3.88
C ASP A 61 -1.38 -18.81 2.45
N MET A 62 -0.37 -19.21 1.67
CA MET A 62 -0.17 -18.75 0.29
C MET A 62 -1.38 -19.10 -0.61
N ALA A 63 -1.97 -20.29 -0.45
CA ALA A 63 -3.08 -20.73 -1.29
C ALA A 63 -4.32 -19.88 -1.03
N SER A 64 -4.65 -19.62 0.22
CA SER A 64 -5.74 -18.74 0.63
C SER A 64 -5.52 -17.30 0.15
N ALA A 65 -4.30 -16.78 0.26
CA ALA A 65 -3.97 -15.43 -0.25
C ALA A 65 -4.14 -15.34 -1.77
N GLN A 66 -3.68 -16.34 -2.52
CA GLN A 66 -3.87 -16.41 -3.98
C GLN A 66 -5.35 -16.51 -4.36
N GLN A 67 -6.13 -17.29 -3.63
CA GLN A 67 -7.56 -17.42 -3.86
C GLN A 67 -8.32 -16.12 -3.61
N ILE A 68 -7.92 -15.33 -2.60
CA ILE A 68 -8.46 -13.98 -2.38
C ILE A 68 -8.18 -13.09 -3.59
N VAL A 69 -6.94 -13.07 -4.10
CA VAL A 69 -6.56 -12.28 -5.27
C VAL A 69 -7.36 -12.69 -6.50
N GLN A 70 -7.48 -13.98 -6.80
CA GLN A 70 -8.27 -14.49 -7.93
C GLN A 70 -9.75 -14.15 -7.79
N THR A 71 -10.32 -14.30 -6.59
CA THR A 71 -11.74 -14.03 -6.36
C THR A 71 -12.09 -12.56 -6.62
N ARG A 72 -11.25 -11.62 -6.17
CA ARG A 72 -11.51 -10.19 -6.39
C ARG A 72 -11.40 -9.75 -7.85
N GLU A 73 -10.65 -10.46 -8.69
CA GLU A 73 -10.59 -10.19 -10.13
C GLU A 73 -11.95 -10.40 -10.82
N THR A 74 -12.75 -11.32 -10.32
CA THR A 74 -14.11 -11.59 -10.83
C THR A 74 -15.18 -10.82 -10.07
N ARG A 75 -15.01 -10.63 -8.76
CA ARG A 75 -15.96 -9.95 -7.88
C ARG A 75 -15.26 -9.31 -6.69
N HIS A 76 -15.27 -7.99 -6.63
CA HIS A 76 -14.77 -7.26 -5.47
C HIS A 76 -15.53 -7.60 -4.20
N PHE A 77 -14.78 -7.69 -3.08
CA PHE A 77 -15.36 -7.81 -1.75
C PHE A 77 -16.01 -6.48 -1.36
N ARG A 78 -17.29 -6.52 -1.00
CA ARG A 78 -18.05 -5.34 -0.53
C ARG A 78 -17.94 -5.15 0.97
N SER A 79 -17.69 -6.25 1.68
CA SER A 79 -17.45 -6.31 3.12
C SER A 79 -16.39 -7.36 3.42
N LEU A 80 -15.79 -7.33 4.61
CA LEU A 80 -14.87 -8.39 5.04
C LEU A 80 -15.60 -9.73 5.22
N GLU A 81 -16.89 -9.70 5.49
CA GLU A 81 -17.72 -10.89 5.61
C GLU A 81 -17.76 -11.69 4.29
N ASP A 82 -17.70 -11.02 3.14
CA ASP A 82 -17.62 -11.70 1.83
C ASP A 82 -16.34 -12.51 1.68
N ALA A 83 -15.26 -12.12 2.37
CA ALA A 83 -13.99 -12.82 2.36
C ALA A 83 -13.86 -13.91 3.45
N ARG A 84 -14.81 -13.99 4.37
CA ARG A 84 -14.78 -14.94 5.50
C ARG A 84 -14.54 -16.39 5.10
N PRO A 85 -15.19 -16.94 4.04
CA PRO A 85 -14.93 -18.32 3.61
C PRO A 85 -13.48 -18.57 3.17
N LEU A 86 -12.79 -17.55 2.65
CA LEU A 86 -11.40 -17.62 2.19
C LEU A 86 -10.40 -17.38 3.32
N LEU A 87 -10.76 -16.58 4.31
CA LEU A 87 -9.94 -16.29 5.47
C LEU A 87 -9.97 -17.39 6.53
N GLY A 88 -11.07 -18.16 6.57
CA GLY A 88 -11.22 -19.29 7.49
C GLY A 88 -10.93 -18.90 8.95
N ALA A 89 -10.04 -19.64 9.61
CA ALA A 89 -9.63 -19.38 10.99
C ALA A 89 -8.85 -18.06 11.18
N SER A 90 -8.34 -17.47 10.11
CA SER A 90 -7.63 -16.18 10.16
C SER A 90 -8.58 -14.98 10.14
N TYR A 91 -9.89 -15.18 9.94
CA TYR A 91 -10.87 -14.09 9.84
C TYR A 91 -10.88 -13.19 11.07
N ASP A 92 -10.95 -13.77 12.27
CA ASP A 92 -10.99 -12.99 13.52
C ASP A 92 -9.69 -12.23 13.77
N ARG A 93 -8.56 -12.79 13.36
CA ARG A 93 -7.24 -12.13 13.43
C ARG A 93 -7.08 -11.02 12.39
N ALA A 94 -7.77 -11.14 11.25
CA ALA A 94 -7.79 -10.13 10.21
C ALA A 94 -8.62 -8.89 10.60
N ALA A 95 -9.49 -8.99 11.59
CA ALA A 95 -10.28 -7.88 12.09
C ALA A 95 -9.38 -6.72 12.56
N GLY A 96 -9.57 -5.53 12.02
CA GLY A 96 -8.74 -4.35 12.27
C GLY A 96 -7.46 -4.25 11.44
N SER A 97 -7.01 -5.32 10.77
CA SER A 97 -5.87 -5.31 9.84
C SER A 97 -6.30 -5.16 8.39
N LEU A 98 -7.54 -5.48 8.05
CA LEU A 98 -8.09 -5.41 6.71
C LEU A 98 -9.24 -4.43 6.58
N ALA A 99 -9.40 -3.91 5.37
CA ALA A 99 -10.55 -3.14 4.91
C ALA A 99 -10.88 -3.49 3.45
N VAL A 100 -12.06 -3.11 2.96
CA VAL A 100 -12.46 -3.28 1.56
C VAL A 100 -12.28 -2.02 0.73
N ALA A 101 -11.91 -0.91 1.37
CA ALA A 101 -11.68 0.39 0.74
C ALA A 101 -10.44 1.07 1.32
N SER A 102 -9.90 2.05 0.61
CA SER A 102 -8.75 2.85 1.04
C SER A 102 -9.12 4.33 1.11
N SER A 103 -8.52 5.03 2.08
CA SER A 103 -8.54 6.50 2.15
C SER A 103 -7.23 7.13 1.69
N TYR A 104 -6.18 6.35 1.47
CA TYR A 104 -4.87 6.81 1.04
C TYR A 104 -4.55 6.24 -0.34
N PHE A 105 -4.02 7.09 -1.21
CA PHE A 105 -3.69 6.73 -2.58
C PHE A 105 -2.35 7.33 -2.96
N GLU A 106 -1.47 6.53 -3.56
CA GLU A 106 -0.30 7.04 -4.26
C GLU A 106 -0.70 7.36 -5.70
N VAL A 107 -0.50 8.60 -6.09
CA VAL A 107 -0.77 9.09 -7.45
C VAL A 107 0.56 9.30 -8.14
N ARG A 108 0.76 8.64 -9.27
CA ARG A 108 1.94 8.81 -10.13
C ARG A 108 1.51 9.50 -11.40
N GLY A 109 2.17 10.59 -11.73
CA GLY A 109 1.95 11.36 -12.95
C GLY A 109 3.25 11.52 -13.73
N ARG A 110 3.16 11.43 -15.05
CA ARG A 110 4.25 11.77 -15.96
C ARG A 110 3.81 12.87 -16.88
N LEU A 111 4.53 13.96 -16.88
CA LEU A 111 4.32 15.09 -17.77
C LEU A 111 5.46 15.14 -18.78
N ARG A 112 5.11 15.23 -20.06
CA ARG A 112 6.06 15.43 -21.15
C ARG A 112 5.75 16.73 -21.87
N LEU A 113 6.77 17.57 -22.03
CA LEU A 113 6.69 18.80 -22.82
C LEU A 113 7.91 18.86 -23.76
N GLY A 114 7.70 18.57 -25.03
CA GLY A 114 8.80 18.39 -25.99
C GLY A 114 9.72 17.26 -25.55
N ASP A 115 11.00 17.56 -25.35
CA ASP A 115 12.03 16.61 -24.86
C ASP A 115 12.15 16.59 -23.34
N ALA A 116 11.52 17.52 -22.63
CA ALA A 116 11.51 17.54 -21.18
C ALA A 116 10.46 16.55 -20.64
N MET A 117 10.85 15.79 -19.62
CA MET A 117 9.97 14.84 -18.94
C MET A 117 10.08 15.05 -17.43
N VAL A 118 8.94 15.11 -16.76
CA VAL A 118 8.86 15.22 -15.29
C VAL A 118 7.95 14.12 -14.79
N ASP A 119 8.49 13.29 -13.91
CA ASP A 119 7.71 12.33 -13.14
C ASP A 119 7.37 12.93 -11.79
N GLU A 120 6.13 12.77 -11.35
CA GLU A 120 5.65 13.19 -10.05
C GLU A 120 4.97 12.03 -9.34
N ARG A 121 5.26 11.87 -8.05
CA ARG A 121 4.63 10.92 -7.15
C ARG A 121 4.07 11.68 -5.95
N SER A 122 2.82 11.46 -5.62
CA SER A 122 2.15 12.13 -4.51
C SER A 122 1.37 11.12 -3.68
N LEU A 123 1.46 11.22 -2.35
CA LEU A 123 0.55 10.54 -1.45
C LEU A 123 -0.60 11.48 -1.11
N VAL A 124 -1.81 11.02 -1.36
CA VAL A 124 -3.03 11.78 -1.10
C VAL A 124 -3.94 11.02 -0.14
N ARG A 125 -4.65 11.76 0.70
CA ARG A 125 -5.74 11.26 1.55
C ARG A 125 -7.07 11.76 1.00
N LYS A 126 -8.04 10.85 0.84
CA LYS A 126 -9.40 11.15 0.40
C LYS A 126 -10.38 10.88 1.54
N ILE A 127 -11.20 11.87 1.88
CA ILE A 127 -12.31 11.76 2.83
C ILE A 127 -13.55 12.34 2.14
N GLY A 128 -14.53 11.49 1.81
CA GLY A 128 -15.66 11.92 1.01
C GLY A 128 -15.22 12.48 -0.34
N MET A 129 -15.51 13.76 -0.58
CA MET A 129 -15.10 14.48 -1.81
C MET A 129 -13.83 15.32 -1.64
N GLU A 130 -13.30 15.40 -0.42
CA GLU A 130 -12.09 16.15 -0.12
C GLU A 130 -10.85 15.32 -0.35
N VAL A 131 -9.85 15.90 -1.05
CA VAL A 131 -8.55 15.27 -1.30
C VAL A 131 -7.46 16.19 -0.78
N THR A 132 -6.64 15.68 0.15
CA THR A 132 -5.50 16.40 0.74
C THR A 132 -4.21 15.71 0.33
N THR A 133 -3.25 16.46 -0.22
CA THR A 133 -1.90 15.97 -0.50
C THR A 133 -1.07 15.99 0.79
N LEU A 134 -0.52 14.83 1.16
CA LEU A 134 0.33 14.67 2.33
C LEU A 134 1.79 14.96 2.01
N TRP A 135 2.28 14.43 0.89
CA TRP A 135 3.60 14.72 0.36
C TRP A 135 3.61 14.59 -1.17
N ARG A 136 4.60 15.20 -1.78
CA ARG A 136 4.82 15.20 -3.23
C ARG A 136 6.32 15.17 -3.52
N GLU A 137 6.72 14.29 -4.41
CA GLU A 137 8.08 14.16 -4.90
C GLU A 137 8.10 14.31 -6.42
N ARG A 138 9.13 14.98 -6.93
CA ARG A 138 9.39 15.10 -8.36
C ARG A 138 10.77 14.59 -8.66
N GLY A 139 10.92 13.80 -9.73
CA GLY A 139 12.21 13.24 -10.13
C GLY A 139 12.06 12.21 -11.22
N ALA A 140 13.15 11.54 -11.58
CA ALA A 140 13.12 10.32 -12.36
C ALA A 140 12.92 9.16 -11.38
N PHE A 141 11.79 8.48 -11.46
CA PHE A 141 11.53 7.28 -10.68
C PHE A 141 11.78 6.03 -11.53
N ASP A 142 12.41 5.02 -10.95
CA ASP A 142 12.71 3.78 -11.66
C ASP A 142 11.45 3.11 -12.21
N ARG A 143 11.55 2.62 -13.44
CA ARG A 143 10.46 2.06 -14.26
C ARG A 143 9.93 0.72 -13.76
N GLU A 144 10.53 0.10 -12.76
CA GLU A 144 10.45 -1.35 -12.54
C GLU A 144 9.13 -1.85 -11.93
N THR A 145 8.19 -0.98 -11.55
CA THR A 145 6.93 -1.41 -10.91
C THR A 145 5.64 -0.85 -11.53
N ALA A 146 5.71 -0.18 -12.67
CA ALA A 146 4.55 0.57 -13.20
C ALA A 146 3.98 0.05 -14.53
N ASP A 147 4.52 -1.02 -15.10
CA ASP A 147 4.12 -1.46 -16.46
C ASP A 147 3.29 -2.77 -16.47
N THR A 148 2.26 -2.81 -15.65
CA THR A 148 1.09 -3.63 -15.98
C THR A 148 -0.04 -2.67 -16.30
N PRO A 149 -0.33 -2.40 -17.59
CA PRO A 149 -1.49 -1.60 -17.96
C PRO A 149 -2.75 -2.32 -17.47
N PRO A 150 -3.74 -1.59 -16.94
CA PRO A 150 -5.04 -2.19 -16.63
C PRO A 150 -5.57 -2.80 -17.92
N GLN A 151 -5.78 -4.11 -17.94
CA GLN A 151 -6.43 -4.77 -19.05
C GLN A 151 -7.79 -4.11 -19.23
N ALA A 152 -7.96 -3.44 -20.38
CA ALA A 152 -9.24 -2.87 -20.75
C ALA A 152 -10.25 -4.01 -20.83
N LEU A 153 -11.25 -3.96 -19.97
CA LEU A 153 -12.45 -4.77 -20.08
C LEU A 153 -13.11 -4.47 -21.42
N ARG A 154 -13.12 -5.48 -22.29
CA ARG A 154 -14.01 -5.52 -23.48
C ARG A 154 -15.36 -6.07 -23.08
#